data_19ee49ceb23245e62806357e7c73df98
#
_entry.id   19ee49ceb23245e62806357e7c73df98
#
_cell.length_a   1.000
_cell.length_b   1.000
_cell.length_c   1.000
_cell.angle_alpha   90.00
_cell.angle_beta   90.00
_cell.angle_gamma   90.00
#
_symmetry.space_group_name_H-M   'P 1'
#
loop_
_entity.id
_entity.type
_entity.pdbx_description
1 polymer ?
#
loop_
_entity_poly.entity_id
_entity_poly.type
_entity_poly.pdbx_seq_one_letter_code
_entity_poly.pdbx_strand_id
1 'polypeptide(L)'
;RMIQHIKRASRITGVECKIYMDLAGPKIRTVLKGREKLKIKEGHSFYLTDEENLEKGMVGCTIAGIVAQIKSGETVLFDDGLIEARVDKVEDNKARLQVIRISSKKPYIKSEKGINFPDSSLGMSALTEYDMKCLPLIVRHADMIGYSFVRSADDVDQLLNLLPSGKKPYLIIKIETPEAVKNLPQLLFAGLKEDNLG
;
A
#
# COMPACT_ATOMS: atom_id res chain seq x y z
N ARG A 1 24.07 5.30 2.02
CA ARG A 1 24.63 6.65 1.99
C ARG A 1 23.84 7.60 2.93
N MET A 2 22.52 7.77 2.77
CA MET A 2 21.67 8.64 3.62
C MET A 2 21.79 8.31 5.13
N ILE A 3 21.64 7.04 5.51
CA ILE A 3 21.78 6.56 6.92
C ILE A 3 23.12 6.98 7.52
N GLN A 4 24.22 6.85 6.76
CA GLN A 4 25.55 7.24 7.24
C GLN A 4 25.65 8.75 7.50
N HIS A 5 25.01 9.56 6.65
CA HIS A 5 24.95 11.02 6.84
C HIS A 5 24.15 11.40 8.09
N ILE A 6 23.00 10.76 8.32
CA ILE A 6 22.18 10.96 9.53
C ILE A 6 22.98 10.61 10.78
N LYS A 7 23.60 9.42 10.82
CA LYS A 7 24.42 8.99 11.96
C LYS A 7 25.64 9.89 12.20
N ARG A 8 26.22 10.43 11.14
CA ARG A 8 27.34 11.39 11.26
C ARG A 8 26.84 12.75 11.79
N ALA A 9 25.76 13.26 11.28
CA ALA A 9 25.16 14.51 11.73
C ALA A 9 24.77 14.44 13.21
N SER A 10 24.09 13.37 13.62
CA SER A 10 23.72 13.10 15.01
C SER A 10 24.94 13.13 15.94
N ARG A 11 26.04 12.49 15.54
CA ARG A 11 27.29 12.53 16.31
C ARG A 11 27.92 13.92 16.42
N ILE A 12 27.89 14.69 15.35
CA ILE A 12 28.49 16.06 15.32
C ILE A 12 27.67 17.02 16.16
N THR A 13 26.35 16.94 16.09
CA THR A 13 25.44 17.87 16.76
C THR A 13 25.11 17.48 18.19
N GLY A 14 25.39 16.22 18.62
CA GLY A 14 24.95 15.68 19.89
C GLY A 14 23.43 15.41 19.97
N VAL A 15 22.69 15.62 18.87
CA VAL A 15 21.23 15.39 18.81
C VAL A 15 20.97 13.98 18.33
N GLU A 16 20.25 13.18 19.14
CA GLU A 16 19.83 11.84 18.75
C GLU A 16 18.78 11.91 17.63
N CYS A 17 19.01 11.17 16.54
CA CYS A 17 18.08 11.04 15.44
C CYS A 17 17.71 9.57 15.24
N LYS A 18 16.47 9.21 15.54
CA LYS A 18 15.93 7.87 15.30
C LYS A 18 15.68 7.65 13.80
N ILE A 19 16.03 6.47 13.34
CA ILE A 19 15.82 6.06 11.95
C ILE A 19 14.57 5.19 11.87
N TYR A 20 13.55 5.69 11.21
CA TYR A 20 12.33 4.99 10.90
C TYR A 20 12.38 4.49 9.45
N MET A 21 12.05 3.22 9.22
CA MET A 21 11.96 2.61 7.89
C MET A 21 10.63 1.90 7.73
N ASP A 22 9.93 2.20 6.61
CA ASP A 22 8.67 1.55 6.26
C ASP A 22 8.88 0.28 5.45
N LEU A 23 8.13 -0.77 5.80
CA LEU A 23 7.75 -1.86 4.90
C LEU A 23 6.53 -1.37 4.13
N ALA A 24 6.70 -1.17 2.82
CA ALA A 24 5.71 -0.47 2.00
C ALA A 24 4.43 -1.30 1.76
N GLY A 25 4.53 -2.62 1.88
CA GLY A 25 3.43 -3.53 1.60
C GLY A 25 3.02 -3.56 0.12
N PRO A 26 1.91 -4.23 -0.20
CA PRO A 26 1.43 -4.44 -1.56
C PRO A 26 0.74 -3.18 -2.11
N LYS A 27 1.52 -2.12 -2.36
CA LYS A 27 0.99 -0.87 -2.87
C LYS A 27 0.57 -1.01 -4.34
N ILE A 28 -0.74 -1.02 -4.57
CA ILE A 28 -1.31 -1.07 -5.92
C ILE A 28 -1.15 0.30 -6.58
N ARG A 29 -0.62 0.34 -7.79
CA ARG A 29 -0.40 1.57 -8.55
C ARG A 29 -0.99 1.49 -9.94
N THR A 30 -1.37 2.64 -10.47
CA THR A 30 -1.82 2.79 -11.85
C THR A 30 -0.68 2.56 -12.84
N VAL A 31 -1.00 1.91 -13.95
CA VAL A 31 -0.15 1.79 -15.14
C VAL A 31 -0.93 2.31 -16.35
N LEU A 32 -0.30 3.11 -17.17
CA LEU A 32 -0.87 3.58 -18.45
C LEU A 32 0.08 3.19 -19.58
N LYS A 33 -0.49 2.91 -20.78
CA LYS A 33 0.29 2.63 -21.97
C LYS A 33 1.11 3.88 -22.37
N GLY A 34 2.43 3.74 -22.38
CA GLY A 34 3.34 4.85 -22.65
C GLY A 34 3.41 5.85 -21.49
N ARG A 35 3.70 7.11 -21.78
CA ARG A 35 3.72 8.24 -20.81
C ARG A 35 2.44 9.06 -20.83
N GLU A 36 1.35 8.51 -21.36
CA GLU A 36 0.09 9.21 -21.52
C GLU A 36 -0.58 9.47 -20.16
N LYS A 37 -1.38 10.53 -20.16
CA LYS A 37 -2.30 10.85 -19.06
C LYS A 37 -3.70 10.55 -19.57
N LEU A 38 -4.48 9.81 -18.83
CA LEU A 38 -5.88 9.61 -19.15
C LEU A 38 -6.70 10.80 -18.63
N LYS A 39 -7.24 11.60 -19.53
CA LYS A 39 -8.17 12.69 -19.17
C LYS A 39 -9.52 12.10 -18.77
N ILE A 40 -10.03 12.49 -17.62
CA ILE A 40 -11.31 12.02 -17.09
C ILE A 40 -12.22 13.20 -16.74
N LYS A 41 -13.50 12.94 -16.61
CA LYS A 41 -14.51 13.86 -16.04
C LYS A 41 -15.55 13.03 -15.29
N GLU A 42 -16.26 13.65 -14.37
CA GLU A 42 -17.38 13.01 -13.67
C GLU A 42 -18.42 12.48 -14.66
N GLY A 43 -18.96 11.31 -14.36
CA GLY A 43 -19.84 10.55 -15.23
C GLY A 43 -19.17 9.77 -16.36
N HIS A 44 -17.87 10.00 -16.65
CA HIS A 44 -17.12 9.20 -17.63
C HIS A 44 -16.85 7.78 -17.12
N SER A 45 -16.83 6.82 -18.05
CA SER A 45 -16.39 5.46 -17.76
C SER A 45 -15.05 5.17 -18.43
N PHE A 46 -14.26 4.34 -17.79
CA PHE A 46 -13.02 3.76 -18.31
C PHE A 46 -12.84 2.33 -17.78
N TYR A 47 -11.88 1.58 -18.32
CA TYR A 47 -11.60 0.22 -17.86
C TYR A 47 -10.36 0.18 -16.99
N LEU A 48 -10.47 -0.54 -15.87
CA LEU A 48 -9.34 -0.98 -15.04
C LEU A 48 -9.05 -2.45 -15.38
N THR A 49 -7.79 -2.79 -15.55
CA THR A 49 -7.33 -4.16 -15.78
C THR A 49 -6.01 -4.43 -15.06
N ASP A 50 -5.73 -5.68 -14.79
CA ASP A 50 -4.44 -6.14 -14.27
C ASP A 50 -3.64 -6.96 -15.29
N GLU A 51 -4.08 -6.93 -16.55
CA GLU A 51 -3.36 -7.53 -17.66
C GLU A 51 -2.17 -6.66 -18.12
N GLU A 52 -1.08 -7.32 -18.56
CA GLU A 52 0.13 -6.63 -19.05
C GLU A 52 -0.12 -5.88 -20.37
N ASN A 53 -0.97 -6.41 -21.23
CA ASN A 53 -1.28 -5.83 -22.53
C ASN A 53 -2.37 -4.77 -22.44
N LEU A 54 -1.96 -3.55 -22.06
CA LEU A 54 -2.87 -2.42 -21.96
C LEU A 54 -3.27 -1.87 -23.36
N GLU A 55 -4.56 -1.69 -23.57
CA GLU A 55 -5.09 -0.92 -24.69
C GLU A 55 -5.08 0.59 -24.36
N LYS A 56 -5.13 1.41 -25.41
CA LYS A 56 -5.22 2.86 -25.23
C LYS A 56 -6.53 3.25 -24.54
N GLY A 57 -6.42 4.06 -23.48
CA GLY A 57 -7.58 4.50 -22.69
C GLY A 57 -7.97 3.60 -21.53
N MET A 58 -7.28 2.46 -21.36
CA MET A 58 -7.39 1.64 -20.17
C MET A 58 -6.40 2.09 -19.09
N VAL A 59 -6.75 1.81 -17.84
CA VAL A 59 -5.88 1.96 -16.67
C VAL A 59 -5.49 0.56 -16.22
N GLY A 60 -4.20 0.28 -16.21
CA GLY A 60 -3.66 -0.94 -15.61
C GLY A 60 -3.39 -0.77 -14.13
N CYS A 61 -3.21 -1.88 -13.41
CA CYS A 61 -2.67 -1.88 -12.07
C CYS A 61 -1.46 -2.82 -11.95
N THR A 62 -0.58 -2.50 -10.99
CA THR A 62 0.72 -3.18 -10.83
C THR A 62 0.65 -4.57 -10.22
N ILE A 63 -0.50 -4.99 -9.71
CA ILE A 63 -0.69 -6.29 -9.04
C ILE A 63 -1.74 -7.08 -9.80
N ALA A 64 -1.35 -8.28 -10.24
CA ALA A 64 -2.26 -9.20 -10.93
C ALA A 64 -3.30 -9.82 -9.97
N GLY A 65 -4.45 -10.22 -10.51
CA GLY A 65 -5.53 -10.85 -9.76
C GLY A 65 -6.40 -9.90 -8.93
N ILE A 66 -6.17 -8.57 -9.03
CA ILE A 66 -6.97 -7.56 -8.30
C ILE A 66 -8.36 -7.44 -8.89
N VAL A 67 -8.48 -7.40 -10.21
CA VAL A 67 -9.76 -7.20 -10.89
C VAL A 67 -10.75 -8.33 -10.61
N ALA A 68 -10.26 -9.56 -10.43
CA ALA A 68 -11.09 -10.71 -10.07
C ALA A 68 -11.66 -10.66 -8.64
N GLN A 69 -11.12 -9.79 -7.78
CA GLN A 69 -11.51 -9.69 -6.36
C GLN A 69 -12.45 -8.54 -6.06
N ILE A 70 -12.67 -7.62 -7.01
CA ILE A 70 -13.58 -6.49 -6.86
C ILE A 70 -14.96 -6.82 -7.43
N LYS A 71 -15.99 -6.12 -6.95
CA LYS A 71 -17.39 -6.38 -7.31
C LYS A 71 -18.08 -5.11 -7.80
N SER A 72 -19.13 -5.29 -8.60
CA SER A 72 -20.01 -4.19 -9.00
C SER A 72 -20.57 -3.46 -7.79
N GLY A 73 -20.59 -2.13 -7.83
CA GLY A 73 -21.01 -1.24 -6.76
C GLY A 73 -19.91 -0.79 -5.81
N GLU A 74 -18.75 -1.45 -5.79
CA GLU A 74 -17.63 -1.09 -4.92
C GLU A 74 -16.92 0.20 -5.38
N THR A 75 -16.32 0.88 -4.43
CA THR A 75 -15.57 2.13 -4.64
C THR A 75 -14.12 1.84 -5.00
N VAL A 76 -13.58 2.59 -5.95
CA VAL A 76 -12.15 2.59 -6.30
C VAL A 76 -11.63 4.02 -6.20
N LEU A 77 -10.58 4.23 -5.41
CA LEU A 77 -9.96 5.52 -5.18
C LEU A 77 -8.60 5.59 -5.88
N PHE A 78 -8.35 6.67 -6.59
CA PHE A 78 -7.08 6.94 -7.26
C PHE A 78 -6.43 8.19 -6.67
N ASP A 79 -5.08 8.18 -6.64
CA ASP A 79 -4.23 9.30 -6.21
C ASP A 79 -4.67 9.85 -4.84
N ASP A 80 -4.65 8.98 -3.83
CA ASP A 80 -5.03 9.27 -2.44
C ASP A 80 -6.47 9.83 -2.29
N GLY A 81 -7.41 9.33 -3.09
CA GLY A 81 -8.82 9.73 -3.06
C GLY A 81 -9.13 11.02 -3.80
N LEU A 82 -8.18 11.59 -4.55
CA LEU A 82 -8.45 12.75 -5.42
C LEU A 82 -9.43 12.43 -6.54
N ILE A 83 -9.51 11.16 -6.95
CA ILE A 83 -10.46 10.66 -7.93
C ILE A 83 -11.16 9.45 -7.30
N GLU A 84 -12.48 9.50 -7.29
CA GLU A 84 -13.37 8.43 -6.85
C GLU A 84 -14.13 7.87 -8.04
N ALA A 85 -14.09 6.57 -8.20
CA ALA A 85 -14.85 5.85 -9.20
C ALA A 85 -15.62 4.69 -8.55
N ARG A 86 -16.66 4.23 -9.19
CA ARG A 86 -17.46 3.06 -8.78
C ARG A 86 -17.35 1.99 -9.83
N VAL A 87 -17.24 0.74 -9.41
CA VAL A 87 -17.29 -0.42 -10.29
C VAL A 87 -18.71 -0.57 -10.83
N ASP A 88 -18.86 -0.42 -12.12
CA ASP A 88 -20.14 -0.63 -12.83
C ASP A 88 -20.29 -2.13 -13.13
N LYS A 89 -19.28 -2.76 -13.72
CA LYS A 89 -19.29 -4.15 -14.14
C LYS A 89 -17.89 -4.73 -14.15
N VAL A 90 -17.76 -6.02 -13.86
CA VAL A 90 -16.51 -6.79 -13.99
C VAL A 90 -16.73 -7.91 -15.00
N GLU A 91 -15.90 -7.99 -16.03
CA GLU A 91 -15.92 -9.00 -17.09
C GLU A 91 -14.50 -9.27 -17.58
N ASP A 92 -14.16 -10.53 -17.80
CA ASP A 92 -12.92 -10.96 -18.47
C ASP A 92 -11.65 -10.21 -18.01
N ASN A 93 -11.38 -10.18 -16.70
CA ASN A 93 -10.25 -9.46 -16.10
C ASN A 93 -10.23 -7.93 -16.34
N LYS A 94 -11.38 -7.35 -16.70
CA LYS A 94 -11.58 -5.92 -16.87
C LYS A 94 -12.74 -5.44 -16.02
N ALA A 95 -12.52 -4.38 -15.24
CA ALA A 95 -13.56 -3.70 -14.50
C ALA A 95 -13.91 -2.38 -15.19
N ARG A 96 -15.17 -2.20 -15.61
CA ARG A 96 -15.67 -0.91 -16.03
C ARG A 96 -15.91 -0.04 -14.81
N LEU A 97 -15.27 1.10 -14.75
CA LEU A 97 -15.39 2.07 -13.67
C LEU A 97 -16.08 3.33 -14.16
N GLN A 98 -17.03 3.85 -13.39
CA GLN A 98 -17.63 5.16 -13.60
C GLN A 98 -17.03 6.17 -12.62
N VAL A 99 -16.54 7.30 -13.12
CA VAL A 99 -16.02 8.39 -12.29
C VAL A 99 -17.16 9.08 -11.57
N ILE A 100 -17.14 9.07 -10.24
CA ILE A 100 -18.16 9.66 -9.37
C ILE A 100 -17.76 11.07 -8.94
N ARG A 101 -16.49 11.27 -8.56
CA ARG A 101 -16.02 12.54 -8.02
C ARG A 101 -14.55 12.80 -8.38
N ILE A 102 -14.25 14.05 -8.66
CA ILE A 102 -12.89 14.53 -8.91
C ILE A 102 -12.62 15.75 -8.01
N SER A 103 -11.75 15.58 -7.02
CA SER A 103 -11.32 16.66 -6.12
C SER A 103 -10.03 17.35 -6.63
N SER A 104 -9.40 16.84 -7.68
CA SER A 104 -8.18 17.39 -8.25
C SER A 104 -8.48 18.53 -9.22
N LYS A 105 -7.70 19.63 -9.14
CA LYS A 105 -7.72 20.71 -10.15
C LYS A 105 -7.33 20.24 -11.56
N LYS A 106 -6.66 19.06 -11.66
CA LYS A 106 -6.20 18.48 -12.93
C LYS A 106 -6.82 17.09 -13.08
N PRO A 107 -7.90 16.95 -13.85
CA PRO A 107 -8.67 15.71 -13.97
C PRO A 107 -7.96 14.69 -14.88
N TYR A 108 -6.84 14.17 -14.43
CA TYR A 108 -6.06 13.16 -15.15
C TYR A 108 -5.68 12.01 -14.22
N ILE A 109 -5.86 10.78 -14.67
CA ILE A 109 -5.15 9.62 -14.13
C ILE A 109 -3.76 9.58 -14.78
N LYS A 110 -2.72 9.34 -13.99
CA LYS A 110 -1.34 9.20 -14.44
C LYS A 110 -0.79 7.87 -13.95
N SER A 111 0.25 7.33 -14.60
CA SER A 111 0.98 6.17 -14.08
C SER A 111 1.60 6.44 -12.71
N GLU A 112 1.89 5.37 -11.98
CA GLU A 112 2.54 5.35 -10.66
C GLU A 112 1.71 5.98 -9.52
N LYS A 113 0.40 6.21 -9.74
CA LYS A 113 -0.51 6.72 -8.71
C LYS A 113 -1.13 5.57 -7.92
N GLY A 114 -1.29 5.76 -6.61
CA GLY A 114 -1.94 4.77 -5.74
C GLY A 114 -3.37 4.47 -6.17
N ILE A 115 -3.76 3.22 -6.07
CA ILE A 115 -5.15 2.75 -6.19
C ILE A 115 -5.53 2.11 -4.86
N ASN A 116 -6.66 2.52 -4.29
CA ASN A 116 -7.22 1.93 -3.08
C ASN A 116 -8.62 1.39 -3.35
N PHE A 117 -8.94 0.27 -2.72
CA PHE A 117 -10.20 -0.45 -2.83
C PHE A 117 -10.83 -0.57 -1.43
N PRO A 118 -11.47 0.49 -0.91
CA PRO A 118 -11.89 0.54 0.49
C PRO A 118 -13.00 -0.47 0.83
N ASP A 119 -13.78 -0.89 -0.16
CA ASP A 119 -14.90 -1.82 0.03
C ASP A 119 -14.51 -3.29 -0.24
N SER A 120 -13.33 -3.53 -0.82
CA SER A 120 -12.89 -4.86 -1.24
C SER A 120 -11.93 -5.48 -0.22
N SER A 121 -12.13 -6.75 0.10
CA SER A 121 -11.15 -7.55 0.87
C SER A 121 -10.20 -8.24 -0.11
N LEU A 122 -9.06 -7.62 -0.34
CA LEU A 122 -8.04 -8.15 -1.26
C LEU A 122 -7.15 -9.16 -0.52
N GLY A 123 -7.11 -10.40 -1.02
CA GLY A 123 -6.31 -11.50 -0.48
C GLY A 123 -4.81 -11.38 -0.75
N MET A 124 -4.20 -10.26 -0.37
CA MET A 124 -2.76 -10.00 -0.56
C MET A 124 -2.02 -10.10 0.77
N SER A 125 -0.78 -10.61 0.77
CA SER A 125 0.09 -10.53 1.94
C SER A 125 0.44 -9.06 2.27
N ALA A 126 0.46 -8.70 3.55
CA ALA A 126 0.95 -7.40 3.99
C ALA A 126 2.47 -7.25 3.74
N LEU A 127 3.22 -8.36 3.70
CA LEU A 127 4.63 -8.39 3.32
C LEU A 127 4.80 -8.80 1.85
N THR A 128 5.48 -7.98 1.08
CA THR A 128 5.91 -8.28 -0.28
C THR A 128 7.28 -8.98 -0.29
N GLU A 129 7.61 -9.63 -1.40
CA GLU A 129 8.98 -10.16 -1.59
C GLU A 129 10.05 -9.06 -1.50
N TYR A 130 9.71 -7.84 -1.94
CA TYR A 130 10.61 -6.70 -1.85
C TYR A 130 10.84 -6.30 -0.39
N ASP A 131 9.77 -6.25 0.41
CA ASP A 131 9.88 -5.96 1.85
C ASP A 131 10.76 -7.00 2.55
N MET A 132 10.56 -8.28 2.25
CA MET A 132 11.39 -9.37 2.80
C MET A 132 12.88 -9.22 2.42
N LYS A 133 13.18 -8.82 1.18
CA LYS A 133 14.56 -8.53 0.74
C LYS A 133 15.17 -7.33 1.46
N CYS A 134 14.34 -6.36 1.89
CA CYS A 134 14.79 -5.17 2.62
C CYS A 134 15.00 -5.42 4.12
N LEU A 135 14.35 -6.43 4.71
CA LEU A 135 14.41 -6.70 6.15
C LEU A 135 15.82 -6.74 6.75
N PRO A 136 16.83 -7.43 6.15
CA PRO A 136 18.18 -7.46 6.72
C PRO A 136 18.80 -6.06 6.85
N LEU A 137 18.55 -5.18 5.88
CA LEU A 137 19.00 -3.80 5.92
C LEU A 137 18.29 -2.99 7.00
N ILE A 138 16.97 -3.16 7.10
CA ILE A 138 16.11 -2.50 8.07
C ILE A 138 16.53 -2.87 9.50
N VAL A 139 16.61 -4.16 9.80
CA VAL A 139 17.01 -4.68 11.11
C VAL A 139 18.39 -4.15 11.53
N ARG A 140 19.32 -4.04 10.59
CA ARG A 140 20.67 -3.55 10.86
C ARG A 140 20.74 -2.05 11.16
N HIS A 141 19.83 -1.26 10.61
CA HIS A 141 20.00 0.20 10.58
C HIS A 141 18.85 1.00 11.16
N ALA A 142 17.64 0.46 11.19
CA ALA A 142 16.48 1.16 11.71
C ALA A 142 16.39 1.05 13.23
N ASP A 143 15.91 2.11 13.85
CA ASP A 143 15.47 2.11 15.25
C ASP A 143 14.00 1.72 15.34
N MET A 144 13.23 1.97 14.27
CA MET A 144 11.80 1.68 14.16
C MET A 144 11.46 1.14 12.78
N ILE A 145 10.53 0.18 12.73
CA ILE A 145 9.94 -0.38 11.49
C ILE A 145 8.47 -0.01 11.45
N GLY A 146 8.03 0.65 10.38
CA GLY A 146 6.61 0.79 10.07
C GLY A 146 6.12 -0.41 9.26
N TYR A 147 5.03 -1.03 9.69
CA TYR A 147 4.42 -2.15 8.98
C TYR A 147 3.09 -1.70 8.37
N SER A 148 3.10 -1.51 7.05
CA SER A 148 1.94 -1.03 6.29
C SER A 148 0.99 -2.17 5.93
N PHE A 149 -0.27 -1.85 5.72
CA PHE A 149 -1.33 -2.76 5.27
C PHE A 149 -1.56 -3.98 6.16
N VAL A 150 -1.20 -3.92 7.44
CA VAL A 150 -1.51 -4.96 8.42
C VAL A 150 -3.01 -5.07 8.61
N ARG A 151 -3.57 -6.29 8.59
CA ARG A 151 -5.01 -6.55 8.69
C ARG A 151 -5.37 -7.53 9.80
N SER A 152 -4.46 -8.44 10.13
CA SER A 152 -4.70 -9.53 11.07
C SER A 152 -3.52 -9.76 12.01
N ALA A 153 -3.76 -10.51 13.09
CA ALA A 153 -2.69 -10.98 13.98
C ALA A 153 -1.66 -11.84 13.23
N ASP A 154 -2.10 -12.62 12.24
CA ASP A 154 -1.21 -13.46 11.44
C ASP A 154 -0.20 -12.63 10.64
N ASP A 155 -0.59 -11.45 10.14
CA ASP A 155 0.34 -10.53 9.47
C ASP A 155 1.44 -10.09 10.45
N VAL A 156 1.07 -9.79 11.71
CA VAL A 156 2.04 -9.40 12.76
C VAL A 156 2.97 -10.55 13.09
N ASP A 157 2.41 -11.74 13.35
CA ASP A 157 3.18 -12.94 13.66
C ASP A 157 4.13 -13.32 12.49
N GLN A 158 3.70 -13.14 11.24
CA GLN A 158 4.54 -13.35 10.04
C GLN A 158 5.79 -12.45 10.07
N LEU A 159 5.64 -11.17 10.34
CA LEU A 159 6.78 -10.27 10.42
C LEU A 159 7.68 -10.61 11.63
N LEU A 160 7.10 -10.87 12.80
CA LEU A 160 7.85 -11.19 14.02
C LEU A 160 8.71 -12.44 13.84
N ASN A 161 8.21 -13.45 13.14
CA ASN A 161 8.94 -14.69 12.83
C ASN A 161 10.14 -14.47 11.88
N LEU A 162 10.12 -13.39 11.10
CA LEU A 162 11.22 -13.02 10.19
C LEU A 162 12.27 -12.13 10.86
N LEU A 163 11.95 -11.54 12.00
CA LEU A 163 12.89 -10.73 12.76
C LEU A 163 13.85 -11.61 13.56
N PRO A 164 15.14 -11.24 13.67
CA PRO A 164 16.12 -12.01 14.43
C PRO A 164 15.81 -12.02 15.92
N SER A 165 16.24 -13.08 16.60
CA SER A 165 16.25 -13.10 18.07
C SER A 165 17.22 -12.04 18.61
N GLY A 166 16.84 -11.32 19.67
CA GLY A 166 17.65 -10.29 20.32
C GLY A 166 17.13 -8.88 20.09
N LYS A 167 18.02 -7.88 19.98
CA LYS A 167 17.60 -6.48 19.80
C LYS A 167 16.87 -6.30 18.46
N LYS A 168 15.58 -6.02 18.56
CA LYS A 168 14.70 -5.73 17.42
C LYS A 168 14.43 -4.23 17.33
N PRO A 169 14.24 -3.67 16.11
CA PRO A 169 13.67 -2.34 15.97
C PRO A 169 12.27 -2.28 16.60
N TYR A 170 11.87 -1.09 17.05
CA TYR A 170 10.53 -0.85 17.55
C TYR A 170 9.51 -1.01 16.43
N LEU A 171 8.49 -1.85 16.59
CA LEU A 171 7.49 -2.13 15.57
C LEU A 171 6.33 -1.14 15.69
N ILE A 172 6.01 -0.48 14.59
CA ILE A 172 4.86 0.42 14.46
C ILE A 172 3.89 -0.22 13.46
N ILE A 173 2.75 -0.70 13.96
CA ILE A 173 1.68 -1.26 13.12
C ILE A 173 0.84 -0.11 12.59
N LYS A 174 0.71 -0.02 11.27
CA LYS A 174 -0.09 1.02 10.62
C LYS A 174 -1.49 0.50 10.32
N ILE A 175 -2.49 1.09 10.97
CA ILE A 175 -3.90 0.76 10.80
C ILE A 175 -4.45 1.59 9.63
N GLU A 176 -4.51 0.97 8.44
CA GLU A 176 -4.79 1.65 7.18
C GLU A 176 -6.01 1.08 6.44
N THR A 177 -6.65 0.03 6.96
CA THR A 177 -7.79 -0.63 6.32
C THR A 177 -8.98 -0.79 7.28
N PRO A 178 -10.23 -0.84 6.77
CA PRO A 178 -11.40 -1.14 7.61
C PRO A 178 -11.29 -2.49 8.32
N GLU A 179 -10.65 -3.48 7.69
CA GLU A 179 -10.39 -4.79 8.26
C GLU A 179 -9.47 -4.70 9.48
N ALA A 180 -8.37 -3.92 9.38
CA ALA A 180 -7.46 -3.68 10.50
C ALA A 180 -8.18 -3.02 11.69
N VAL A 181 -9.09 -2.08 11.44
CA VAL A 181 -9.91 -1.45 12.49
C VAL A 181 -10.80 -2.48 13.19
N LYS A 182 -11.45 -3.38 12.44
CA LYS A 182 -12.27 -4.46 13.01
C LYS A 182 -11.45 -5.43 13.85
N ASN A 183 -10.23 -5.73 13.42
CA ASN A 183 -9.31 -6.67 14.06
C ASN A 183 -8.36 -5.99 15.06
N LEU A 184 -8.58 -4.72 15.38
CA LEU A 184 -7.68 -3.95 16.25
C LEU A 184 -7.37 -4.63 17.60
N PRO A 185 -8.34 -5.23 18.33
CA PRO A 185 -8.03 -5.94 19.57
C PRO A 185 -7.04 -7.09 19.36
N GLN A 186 -7.22 -7.89 18.30
CA GLN A 186 -6.35 -9.02 17.98
C GLN A 186 -4.95 -8.56 17.57
N LEU A 187 -4.85 -7.44 16.81
CA LEU A 187 -3.60 -6.81 16.43
C LEU A 187 -2.83 -6.33 17.66
N LEU A 188 -3.51 -5.67 18.61
CA LEU A 188 -2.92 -5.24 19.88
C LEU A 188 -2.42 -6.43 20.70
N PHE A 189 -3.21 -7.51 20.82
CA PHE A 189 -2.79 -8.70 21.53
C PHE A 189 -1.58 -9.40 20.88
N ALA A 190 -1.53 -9.47 19.55
CA ALA A 190 -0.38 -10.02 18.84
C ALA A 190 0.90 -9.20 19.12
N GLY A 191 0.75 -7.87 19.10
CA GLY A 191 1.86 -6.97 19.37
C GLY A 191 2.33 -6.93 20.80
N LEU A 192 1.44 -7.11 21.80
CA LEU A 192 1.79 -7.16 23.23
C LEU A 192 2.66 -8.36 23.61
N LYS A 193 2.81 -9.35 22.75
CA LYS A 193 3.79 -10.44 22.93
C LYS A 193 5.25 -9.95 22.81
N GLU A 194 5.45 -8.76 22.30
CA GLU A 194 6.76 -8.16 22.07
C GLU A 194 6.90 -6.86 22.88
N ASP A 195 7.98 -6.72 23.63
CA ASP A 195 8.25 -5.55 24.49
C ASP A 195 8.49 -4.24 23.69
N ASN A 196 8.54 -4.31 22.35
CA ASN A 196 8.90 -3.23 21.45
C ASN A 196 7.79 -2.91 20.42
N LEU A 197 6.53 -2.90 20.84
CA LEU A 197 5.40 -2.52 19.97
C LEU A 197 4.94 -1.08 20.22
N GLY A 198 4.57 -0.39 19.16
CA GLY A 198 3.91 0.91 19.15
C GLY A 198 2.88 1.06 18.04
#